data_fbf03a9ea3625abf1b36f73d8ed5ce5f
#
_entry.id   fbf03a9ea3625abf1b36f73d8ed5ce5f
#
_cell.length_a   1.000
_cell.length_b   1.000
_cell.length_c   1.000
_cell.angle_alpha   90.00
_cell.angle_beta   90.00
_cell.angle_gamma   90.00
#
_symmetry.space_group_name_H-M   'P 1'
#
loop_
_entity.id
_entity.type
_entity.pdbx_description
1 polymer ?
#
loop_
_entity_poly.entity_id
_entity_poly.type
_entity_poly.pdbx_seq_one_letter_code
_entity_poly.pdbx_strand_id
1 'polypeptide(L)'
;IKGLDDYVSGKTKDFSTVGVKAVDDYTVQYTLNQPESFWNSKTTMGILMPVNKEFLDSKGDDYGQGTNPSSILYCGPYLIKAITSKSVVTLEKNPTYWDADNVKISKVKLTYYDGQDSESLIRGFDNGDYTIARVFPNGSNYKSVEKKHKDDIVFSDQGSSTYNLSFNIDRQAYEITTKTTDAQKSSTKKAI
;
A
#
# COMPACT_ATOMS: atom_id res chain seq x y z
N ILE A 1 3.00 20.02 -7.17
CA ILE A 1 2.10 20.74 -8.12
C ILE A 1 1.94 22.17 -7.63
N LYS A 2 2.08 23.16 -8.53
CA LYS A 2 1.93 24.58 -8.21
C LYS A 2 0.55 24.84 -7.59
N GLY A 3 0.49 25.64 -6.50
CA GLY A 3 -0.76 26.08 -5.86
C GLY A 3 -1.55 25.00 -5.11
N LEU A 4 -1.14 23.73 -5.16
CA LEU A 4 -1.89 22.64 -4.53
C LEU A 4 -1.96 22.76 -3.01
N ASP A 5 -0.86 23.14 -2.35
CA ASP A 5 -0.78 23.25 -0.89
C ASP A 5 -1.73 24.35 -0.36
N ASP A 6 -1.81 25.49 -1.07
CA ASP A 6 -2.71 26.57 -0.71
C ASP A 6 -4.19 26.17 -0.89
N TYR A 7 -4.48 25.36 -1.91
CA TYR A 7 -5.85 24.87 -2.13
C TYR A 7 -6.25 23.82 -1.08
N VAL A 8 -5.41 22.82 -0.83
CA VAL A 8 -5.70 21.73 0.13
C VAL A 8 -5.79 22.25 1.56
N SER A 9 -4.95 23.23 1.94
CA SER A 9 -5.01 23.86 3.27
C SER A 9 -6.20 24.80 3.45
N GLY A 10 -7.00 25.04 2.40
CA GLY A 10 -8.15 25.95 2.43
C GLY A 10 -7.79 27.44 2.38
N LYS A 11 -6.53 27.79 2.15
CA LYS A 11 -6.07 29.17 2.00
C LYS A 11 -6.65 29.83 0.74
N THR A 12 -6.88 29.04 -0.30
CA THR A 12 -7.69 29.42 -1.47
C THR A 12 -8.72 28.35 -1.77
N LYS A 13 -9.88 28.74 -2.30
CA LYS A 13 -10.92 27.83 -2.82
C LYS A 13 -10.96 27.83 -4.35
N ASP A 14 -10.12 28.65 -4.97
CA ASP A 14 -10.06 28.78 -6.43
C ASP A 14 -9.12 27.71 -7.00
N PHE A 15 -9.70 26.64 -7.55
CA PHE A 15 -8.95 25.56 -8.18
C PHE A 15 -8.17 26.00 -9.43
N SER A 16 -8.54 27.12 -10.07
CA SER A 16 -7.82 27.65 -11.23
C SER A 16 -6.36 28.04 -10.91
N THR A 17 -6.06 28.28 -9.63
CA THR A 17 -4.70 28.54 -9.13
C THR A 17 -3.82 27.30 -9.02
N VAL A 18 -4.42 26.11 -9.08
CA VAL A 18 -3.71 24.83 -9.02
C VAL A 18 -3.16 24.47 -10.39
N GLY A 19 -1.91 24.07 -10.44
CA GLY A 19 -1.20 23.72 -11.67
C GLY A 19 -1.64 22.40 -12.32
N VAL A 20 -2.95 22.16 -12.41
CA VAL A 20 -3.56 21.04 -13.13
C VAL A 20 -4.61 21.58 -14.08
N LYS A 21 -4.47 21.27 -15.36
CA LYS A 21 -5.37 21.78 -16.40
C LYS A 21 -5.67 20.71 -17.44
N ALA A 22 -6.95 20.48 -17.72
CA ALA A 22 -7.37 19.80 -18.95
C ALA A 22 -7.19 20.79 -20.12
N VAL A 23 -6.31 20.44 -21.05
CA VAL A 23 -6.04 21.26 -22.26
C VAL A 23 -7.08 20.94 -23.34
N ASP A 24 -7.39 19.65 -23.47
CA ASP A 24 -8.41 19.07 -24.34
C ASP A 24 -8.91 17.74 -23.74
N ASP A 25 -9.73 17.00 -24.48
CA ASP A 25 -10.37 15.75 -24.02
C ASP A 25 -9.36 14.62 -23.70
N TYR A 26 -8.13 14.71 -24.17
CA TYR A 26 -7.10 13.68 -24.02
C TYR A 26 -5.81 14.17 -23.37
N THR A 27 -5.74 15.48 -23.05
CA THR A 27 -4.49 16.10 -22.58
C THR A 27 -4.68 16.75 -21.22
N VAL A 28 -3.93 16.29 -20.22
CA VAL A 28 -3.81 16.92 -18.91
C VAL A 28 -2.44 17.53 -18.75
N GLN A 29 -2.38 18.82 -18.45
CA GLN A 29 -1.14 19.55 -18.19
C GLN A 29 -0.94 19.74 -16.69
N TYR A 30 0.25 19.36 -16.20
CA TYR A 30 0.70 19.61 -14.85
C TYR A 30 1.76 20.72 -14.84
N THR A 31 1.62 21.70 -13.95
CA THR A 31 2.62 22.74 -13.67
C THR A 31 3.21 22.46 -12.29
N LEU A 32 4.51 22.23 -12.24
CA LEU A 32 5.24 21.92 -11.01
C LEU A 32 5.84 23.19 -10.40
N ASN A 33 6.09 23.19 -9.08
CA ASN A 33 6.79 24.30 -8.39
C ASN A 33 8.26 24.38 -8.82
N GLN A 34 8.87 23.25 -9.19
CA GLN A 34 10.26 23.13 -9.63
C GLN A 34 10.41 21.93 -10.59
N PRO A 35 11.44 21.88 -11.41
CA PRO A 35 11.74 20.71 -12.23
C PRO A 35 11.91 19.45 -11.38
N GLU A 36 11.32 18.33 -11.81
CA GLU A 36 11.34 17.06 -11.09
C GLU A 36 11.59 15.90 -12.08
N SER A 37 12.78 15.30 -12.02
CA SER A 37 13.23 14.28 -12.99
C SER A 37 12.42 12.98 -12.92
N PHE A 38 11.78 12.69 -11.75
CA PHE A 38 11.00 11.48 -11.52
C PHE A 38 9.47 11.73 -11.53
N TRP A 39 9.02 12.83 -12.13
CA TRP A 39 7.59 13.16 -12.21
C TRP A 39 6.77 12.05 -12.85
N ASN A 40 7.26 11.46 -13.95
CA ASN A 40 6.57 10.37 -14.64
C ASN A 40 6.36 9.14 -13.72
N SER A 41 7.31 8.84 -12.86
CA SER A 41 7.15 7.76 -11.88
C SER A 41 6.09 8.10 -10.84
N LYS A 42 5.93 9.37 -10.45
CA LYS A 42 4.86 9.80 -9.55
C LYS A 42 3.46 9.62 -10.13
N THR A 43 3.29 9.75 -11.46
CA THR A 43 1.98 9.58 -12.09
C THR A 43 1.46 8.13 -12.03
N THR A 44 2.31 7.17 -11.66
CA THR A 44 1.89 5.78 -11.42
C THR A 44 1.33 5.56 -10.01
N MET A 45 1.41 6.54 -9.12
CA MET A 45 0.88 6.45 -7.76
C MET A 45 -0.64 6.61 -7.76
N GLY A 46 -1.33 5.81 -6.95
CA GLY A 46 -2.79 5.78 -6.88
C GLY A 46 -3.45 7.15 -6.67
N ILE A 47 -2.79 8.06 -5.93
CA ILE A 47 -3.29 9.42 -5.68
C ILE A 47 -3.39 10.30 -6.95
N LEU A 48 -2.66 9.96 -8.01
CA LEU A 48 -2.66 10.69 -9.28
C LEU A 48 -3.43 9.95 -10.38
N MET A 49 -4.03 8.80 -10.07
CA MET A 49 -4.85 8.07 -11.04
C MET A 49 -6.16 8.79 -11.33
N PRO A 50 -6.66 8.71 -12.57
CA PRO A 50 -7.92 9.36 -12.95
C PRO A 50 -9.10 8.72 -12.22
N VAL A 51 -10.09 9.55 -11.89
CA VAL A 51 -11.33 9.14 -11.26
C VAL A 51 -12.50 9.41 -12.20
N ASN A 52 -13.39 8.45 -12.37
CA ASN A 52 -14.62 8.67 -13.11
C ASN A 52 -15.57 9.56 -12.30
N LYS A 53 -15.86 10.76 -12.82
CA LYS A 53 -16.66 11.77 -12.12
C LYS A 53 -18.09 11.30 -11.86
N GLU A 54 -18.76 10.70 -12.85
CA GLU A 54 -20.15 10.25 -12.71
C GLU A 54 -20.28 9.19 -11.63
N PHE A 55 -19.31 8.25 -11.59
CA PHE A 55 -19.28 7.23 -10.57
C PHE A 55 -19.00 7.80 -9.18
N LEU A 56 -18.04 8.74 -9.05
CA LEU A 56 -17.76 9.44 -7.81
C LEU A 56 -19.01 10.15 -7.29
N ASP A 57 -19.68 10.94 -8.15
CA ASP A 57 -20.89 11.67 -7.79
C ASP A 57 -22.04 10.73 -7.39
N SER A 58 -22.15 9.55 -8.05
CA SER A 58 -23.18 8.55 -7.73
C SER A 58 -22.97 7.86 -6.38
N LYS A 59 -21.73 7.80 -5.91
CA LYS A 59 -21.38 7.13 -4.64
C LYS A 59 -21.25 8.09 -3.46
N GLY A 60 -20.91 9.35 -3.71
CA GLY A 60 -20.70 10.34 -2.67
C GLY A 60 -19.71 9.84 -1.60
N ASP A 61 -20.13 9.88 -0.33
CA ASP A 61 -19.30 9.44 0.81
C ASP A 61 -18.96 7.94 0.82
N ASP A 62 -19.69 7.13 0.06
CA ASP A 62 -19.41 5.69 -0.07
C ASP A 62 -18.33 5.38 -1.11
N TYR A 63 -17.88 6.37 -1.90
CA TYR A 63 -16.85 6.16 -2.90
C TYR A 63 -15.54 5.63 -2.28
N GLY A 64 -15.03 4.52 -2.83
CA GLY A 64 -13.74 3.96 -2.44
C GLY A 64 -13.71 3.27 -1.07
N GLN A 65 -14.87 3.04 -0.43
CA GLN A 65 -14.92 2.29 0.82
C GLN A 65 -14.44 0.85 0.60
N GLY A 66 -13.29 0.50 1.19
CA GLY A 66 -12.59 -0.77 0.98
C GLY A 66 -13.36 -2.02 1.43
N THR A 67 -14.45 -1.87 2.17
CA THR A 67 -15.31 -2.99 2.62
C THR A 67 -16.46 -3.29 1.68
N ASN A 68 -16.76 -2.39 0.75
CA ASN A 68 -17.85 -2.54 -0.21
C ASN A 68 -17.32 -2.56 -1.66
N PRO A 69 -17.24 -3.74 -2.30
CA PRO A 69 -16.77 -3.84 -3.69
C PRO A 69 -17.54 -2.97 -4.69
N SER A 70 -18.82 -2.66 -4.42
CA SER A 70 -19.63 -1.84 -5.32
C SER A 70 -19.36 -0.33 -5.22
N SER A 71 -18.55 0.10 -4.25
CA SER A 71 -18.12 1.50 -4.09
C SER A 71 -16.86 1.84 -4.89
N ILE A 72 -16.32 0.85 -5.62
CA ILE A 72 -15.08 0.97 -6.40
C ILE A 72 -15.40 0.69 -7.87
N LEU A 73 -14.84 1.50 -8.77
CA LEU A 73 -14.86 1.25 -10.20
C LEU A 73 -13.54 0.63 -10.64
N TYR A 74 -13.62 -0.43 -11.41
CA TYR A 74 -12.46 -1.26 -11.76
C TYR A 74 -12.08 -1.10 -13.23
N CYS A 75 -10.79 -0.87 -13.49
CA CYS A 75 -10.20 -0.89 -14.84
C CYS A 75 -9.05 -1.90 -14.95
N GLY A 76 -8.73 -2.61 -13.88
CA GLY A 76 -7.66 -3.60 -13.83
C GLY A 76 -8.10 -5.02 -14.22
N PRO A 77 -7.16 -5.99 -14.20
CA PRO A 77 -7.42 -7.38 -14.61
C PRO A 77 -8.33 -8.15 -13.66
N TYR A 78 -8.59 -7.65 -12.45
CA TYR A 78 -9.41 -8.30 -11.44
C TYR A 78 -10.44 -7.35 -10.84
N LEU A 79 -11.57 -7.91 -10.45
CA LEU A 79 -12.62 -7.29 -9.65
C LEU A 79 -12.57 -7.84 -8.23
N ILE A 80 -12.80 -7.03 -7.22
CA ILE A 80 -13.06 -7.52 -5.86
C ILE A 80 -14.49 -8.09 -5.84
N LYS A 81 -14.60 -9.39 -5.63
CA LYS A 81 -15.90 -10.08 -5.56
C LYS A 81 -16.49 -10.04 -4.17
N ALA A 82 -15.67 -10.25 -3.16
CA ALA A 82 -16.08 -10.28 -1.77
C ALA A 82 -14.92 -9.91 -0.85
N ILE A 83 -15.27 -9.27 0.26
CA ILE A 83 -14.36 -8.97 1.36
C ILE A 83 -15.00 -9.49 2.64
N THR A 84 -14.30 -10.40 3.31
CA THR A 84 -14.62 -10.83 4.67
C THR A 84 -13.55 -10.32 5.60
N SER A 85 -13.91 -9.37 6.48
CA SER A 85 -12.97 -8.70 7.38
C SER A 85 -12.16 -9.71 8.19
N LYS A 86 -10.83 -9.50 8.26
CA LYS A 86 -9.89 -10.38 8.96
C LYS A 86 -9.98 -11.86 8.55
N SER A 87 -10.40 -12.14 7.32
CA SER A 87 -10.53 -13.50 6.80
C SER A 87 -10.01 -13.61 5.38
N VAL A 88 -10.74 -13.12 4.39
CA VAL A 88 -10.37 -13.30 2.99
C VAL A 88 -10.87 -12.15 2.10
N VAL A 89 -10.07 -11.77 1.12
CA VAL A 89 -10.50 -10.99 -0.05
C VAL A 89 -10.50 -11.91 -1.26
N THR A 90 -11.62 -11.99 -1.93
CA THR A 90 -11.77 -12.78 -3.16
C THR A 90 -11.79 -11.85 -4.37
N LEU A 91 -10.89 -12.11 -5.30
CA LEU A 91 -10.80 -11.42 -6.58
C LEU A 91 -11.24 -12.39 -7.68
N GLU A 92 -11.97 -11.88 -8.68
CA GLU A 92 -12.32 -12.61 -9.89
C GLU A 92 -11.82 -11.86 -11.13
N LYS A 93 -11.45 -12.60 -12.18
CA LYS A 93 -11.03 -12.02 -13.45
C LYS A 93 -12.07 -11.01 -13.95
N ASN A 94 -11.60 -9.83 -14.37
CA ASN A 94 -12.41 -8.80 -14.97
C ASN A 94 -12.62 -9.11 -16.47
N PRO A 95 -13.82 -9.48 -16.92
CA PRO A 95 -14.06 -9.83 -18.32
C PRO A 95 -14.00 -8.62 -19.27
N THR A 96 -14.12 -7.39 -18.72
CA THR A 96 -14.08 -6.15 -19.49
C THR A 96 -12.69 -5.48 -19.47
N TYR A 97 -11.71 -6.13 -18.88
CA TYR A 97 -10.32 -5.64 -18.90
C TYR A 97 -9.79 -5.69 -20.34
N TRP A 98 -9.11 -4.62 -20.77
CA TRP A 98 -8.65 -4.48 -22.16
C TRP A 98 -7.75 -5.64 -22.63
N ASP A 99 -7.03 -6.29 -21.73
CA ASP A 99 -6.13 -7.41 -22.00
C ASP A 99 -6.60 -8.69 -21.28
N ALA A 100 -7.91 -8.91 -21.22
CA ALA A 100 -8.50 -10.04 -20.50
C ALA A 100 -8.01 -11.40 -21.00
N ASP A 101 -7.73 -11.56 -22.29
CA ASP A 101 -7.27 -12.83 -22.88
C ASP A 101 -5.93 -13.30 -22.32
N ASN A 102 -5.08 -12.38 -21.88
CA ASN A 102 -3.81 -12.69 -21.25
C ASN A 102 -3.91 -12.96 -19.73
N VAL A 103 -5.04 -12.70 -19.11
CA VAL A 103 -5.29 -13.04 -17.71
C VAL A 103 -5.66 -14.52 -17.59
N LYS A 104 -4.72 -15.34 -17.15
CA LYS A 104 -4.89 -16.83 -17.11
C LYS A 104 -5.51 -17.32 -15.80
N ILE A 105 -5.32 -16.61 -14.70
CA ILE A 105 -5.86 -16.96 -13.39
C ILE A 105 -7.25 -16.36 -13.26
N SER A 106 -8.28 -17.21 -13.10
CA SER A 106 -9.67 -16.77 -13.03
C SER A 106 -10.08 -16.22 -11.66
N LYS A 107 -9.42 -16.68 -10.60
CA LYS A 107 -9.76 -16.32 -9.20
C LYS A 107 -8.52 -16.25 -8.34
N VAL A 108 -8.45 -15.23 -7.49
CA VAL A 108 -7.41 -15.06 -6.46
C VAL A 108 -8.06 -14.91 -5.10
N LYS A 109 -7.57 -15.62 -4.10
CA LYS A 109 -7.97 -15.47 -2.70
C LYS A 109 -6.79 -14.94 -1.91
N LEU A 110 -6.96 -13.79 -1.28
CA LEU A 110 -5.99 -13.19 -0.38
C LEU A 110 -6.45 -13.47 1.05
N THR A 111 -5.83 -14.45 1.70
CA THR A 111 -6.15 -14.85 3.06
C THR A 111 -5.47 -13.93 4.06
N TYR A 112 -6.21 -13.49 5.07
CA TYR A 112 -5.68 -12.65 6.14
C TYR A 112 -4.69 -13.43 7.02
N TYR A 113 -3.57 -12.79 7.33
CA TYR A 113 -2.58 -13.27 8.27
C TYR A 113 -2.35 -12.20 9.35
N ASP A 114 -2.47 -12.58 10.62
CA ASP A 114 -2.37 -11.66 11.76
C ASP A 114 -0.94 -11.32 12.19
N GLY A 115 0.05 -11.98 11.58
CA GLY A 115 1.46 -11.75 11.88
C GLY A 115 2.01 -12.54 13.06
N GLN A 116 1.21 -13.38 13.73
CA GLN A 116 1.62 -14.05 14.97
C GLN A 116 2.37 -15.38 14.74
N ASP A 117 1.87 -16.23 13.85
CA ASP A 117 2.43 -17.57 13.61
C ASP A 117 2.92 -17.73 12.17
N SER A 118 4.21 -17.43 11.92
CA SER A 118 4.81 -17.60 10.60
C SER A 118 4.87 -19.06 10.13
N GLU A 119 4.84 -20.03 11.05
CA GLU A 119 4.79 -21.45 10.72
C GLU A 119 3.45 -21.83 10.07
N SER A 120 2.36 -21.14 10.41
CA SER A 120 1.05 -21.38 9.80
C SER A 120 1.04 -21.13 8.31
N LEU A 121 1.83 -20.15 7.82
CA LEU A 121 1.96 -19.86 6.39
C LEU A 121 2.61 -21.03 5.64
N ILE A 122 3.64 -21.63 6.23
CA ILE A 122 4.34 -22.75 5.62
C ILE A 122 3.51 -24.02 5.68
N ARG A 123 2.84 -24.28 6.81
CA ARG A 123 1.90 -25.41 6.90
C ARG A 123 0.78 -25.32 5.86
N GLY A 124 0.21 -24.13 5.66
CA GLY A 124 -0.81 -23.90 4.63
C GLY A 124 -0.27 -24.11 3.20
N PHE A 125 0.98 -23.73 2.92
CA PHE A 125 1.64 -24.02 1.66
C PHE A 125 1.86 -25.53 1.48
N ASP A 126 2.39 -26.20 2.49
CA ASP A 126 2.62 -27.64 2.49
C ASP A 126 1.35 -28.47 2.30
N ASN A 127 0.24 -28.00 2.85
CA ASN A 127 -1.06 -28.65 2.73
C ASN A 127 -1.80 -28.31 1.41
N GLY A 128 -1.26 -27.37 0.62
CA GLY A 128 -1.92 -26.90 -0.60
C GLY A 128 -3.03 -25.87 -0.37
N ASP A 129 -3.17 -25.33 0.85
CA ASP A 129 -4.13 -24.26 1.16
C ASP A 129 -3.71 -22.94 0.53
N TYR A 130 -2.41 -22.72 0.36
CA TYR A 130 -1.81 -21.56 -0.25
C TYR A 130 -0.97 -21.91 -1.47
N THR A 131 -1.14 -21.18 -2.56
CA THR A 131 -0.26 -21.26 -3.74
C THR A 131 1.04 -20.50 -3.52
N ILE A 132 1.00 -19.46 -2.70
CA ILE A 132 2.14 -18.61 -2.35
C ILE A 132 2.08 -18.36 -0.84
N ALA A 133 3.22 -18.57 -0.16
CA ALA A 133 3.41 -18.22 1.25
C ALA A 133 4.63 -17.31 1.40
N ARG A 134 4.54 -16.30 2.28
CA ARG A 134 5.64 -15.38 2.51
C ARG A 134 6.58 -15.92 3.58
N VAL A 135 7.88 -15.90 3.29
CA VAL A 135 8.96 -16.28 4.20
C VAL A 135 9.91 -15.10 4.36
N PHE A 136 10.40 -14.91 5.58
CA PHE A 136 11.36 -13.85 5.88
C PHE A 136 12.75 -14.48 6.16
N PRO A 137 13.81 -14.02 5.49
CA PRO A 137 15.17 -14.57 5.67
C PRO A 137 15.70 -14.46 7.11
N ASN A 138 15.20 -13.49 7.90
CA ASN A 138 15.53 -13.33 9.32
C ASN A 138 14.53 -14.05 10.26
N GLY A 139 13.55 -14.77 9.70
CA GLY A 139 12.60 -15.56 10.50
C GLY A 139 13.25 -16.79 11.12
N SER A 140 12.77 -17.21 12.29
CA SER A 140 13.28 -18.38 13.03
C SER A 140 13.17 -19.68 12.22
N ASN A 141 12.17 -19.76 11.35
CA ASN A 141 11.87 -20.93 10.52
C ASN A 141 12.59 -20.93 9.17
N TYR A 142 13.28 -19.84 8.77
CA TYR A 142 13.85 -19.70 7.43
C TYR A 142 14.74 -20.90 7.03
N LYS A 143 15.66 -21.31 7.90
CA LYS A 143 16.60 -22.40 7.59
C LYS A 143 15.90 -23.73 7.34
N SER A 144 14.82 -24.03 8.06
CA SER A 144 14.05 -25.26 7.87
C SER A 144 13.27 -25.22 6.57
N VAL A 145 12.68 -24.06 6.24
CA VAL A 145 11.96 -23.83 4.99
C VAL A 145 12.91 -23.90 3.80
N GLU A 146 14.06 -23.22 3.87
CA GLU A 146 15.07 -23.24 2.83
C GLU A 146 15.56 -24.67 2.53
N LYS A 147 15.77 -25.48 3.57
CA LYS A 147 16.16 -26.89 3.39
C LYS A 147 15.08 -27.72 2.70
N LYS A 148 13.79 -27.47 3.00
CA LYS A 148 12.66 -28.26 2.50
C LYS A 148 12.19 -27.79 1.11
N HIS A 149 12.21 -26.48 0.87
CA HIS A 149 11.62 -25.83 -0.30
C HIS A 149 12.64 -25.00 -1.10
N LYS A 150 13.88 -25.48 -1.15
CA LYS A 150 14.98 -24.74 -1.81
C LYS A 150 14.63 -24.27 -3.23
N ASP A 151 13.97 -25.12 -3.99
CA ASP A 151 13.65 -24.88 -5.39
C ASP A 151 12.36 -24.07 -5.59
N ASP A 152 11.57 -23.88 -4.52
CA ASP A 152 10.31 -23.11 -4.53
C ASP A 152 10.50 -21.68 -4.03
N ILE A 153 11.67 -21.36 -3.44
CA ILE A 153 11.92 -20.02 -2.90
C ILE A 153 12.30 -19.08 -4.02
N VAL A 154 11.51 -18.01 -4.14
CA VAL A 154 11.79 -16.87 -5.03
C VAL A 154 12.08 -15.65 -4.18
N PHE A 155 13.25 -15.05 -4.39
CA PHE A 155 13.60 -13.78 -3.75
C PHE A 155 13.03 -12.62 -4.55
N SER A 156 12.42 -11.66 -3.86
CA SER A 156 12.09 -10.38 -4.48
C SER A 156 13.36 -9.59 -4.76
N ASP A 157 13.27 -8.66 -5.70
CA ASP A 157 14.35 -7.70 -5.93
C ASP A 157 14.66 -6.89 -4.67
N GLN A 158 15.90 -6.41 -4.60
CA GLN A 158 16.34 -5.56 -3.50
C GLN A 158 15.49 -4.28 -3.45
N GLY A 159 14.85 -4.03 -2.32
CA GLY A 159 14.09 -2.80 -2.09
C GLY A 159 14.99 -1.57 -2.00
N SER A 160 14.44 -0.41 -2.33
CA SER A 160 15.11 0.90 -2.17
C SER A 160 14.96 1.50 -0.76
N SER A 161 14.30 0.79 0.15
CA SER A 161 14.03 1.26 1.50
C SER A 161 15.20 1.01 2.43
N THR A 162 15.52 2.00 3.25
CA THR A 162 16.49 1.87 4.35
C THR A 162 15.74 1.81 5.68
N TYR A 163 16.06 0.82 6.49
CA TYR A 163 15.53 0.71 7.85
C TYR A 163 16.53 1.28 8.82
N ASN A 164 16.08 2.20 9.67
CA ASN A 164 16.90 2.81 10.71
C ASN A 164 16.15 2.81 12.04
N LEU A 165 16.89 2.72 13.12
CA LEU A 165 16.37 2.89 14.46
C LEU A 165 16.63 4.33 14.89
N SER A 166 15.54 5.06 15.14
CA SER A 166 15.62 6.44 15.63
C SER A 166 15.28 6.48 17.12
N PHE A 167 16.14 7.13 17.90
CA PHE A 167 15.89 7.36 19.30
C PHE A 167 15.30 8.76 19.49
N ASN A 168 14.16 8.85 20.14
CA ASN A 168 13.63 10.12 20.57
C ASN A 168 14.36 10.54 21.86
N ILE A 169 15.28 11.47 21.73
CA ILE A 169 16.05 12.04 22.83
C ILE A 169 15.45 13.36 23.36
N ASP A 170 14.33 13.79 22.77
CA ASP A 170 13.66 15.01 23.22
C ASP A 170 13.06 14.83 24.62
N ARG A 171 13.04 15.92 25.38
CA ARG A 171 12.51 15.95 26.75
C ARG A 171 11.07 15.46 26.85
N GLN A 172 10.25 15.67 25.82
CA GLN A 172 8.87 15.23 25.77
C GLN A 172 8.70 13.70 25.84
N ALA A 173 9.67 12.93 25.36
CA ALA A 173 9.64 11.48 25.46
C ALA A 173 9.71 10.99 26.92
N TYR A 174 10.25 11.79 27.81
CA TYR A 174 10.37 11.43 29.24
C TYR A 174 9.03 11.57 29.98
N GLU A 175 8.09 12.31 29.46
CA GLU A 175 6.80 12.55 30.10
C GLU A 175 5.85 11.35 29.99
N ILE A 176 6.08 10.47 29.02
CA ILE A 176 5.24 9.27 28.78
C ILE A 176 5.74 8.01 29.47
N THR A 177 6.81 8.09 30.26
CA THR A 177 7.36 6.95 31.00
C THR A 177 7.21 7.13 32.50
N THR A 178 7.00 6.03 33.20
CA THR A 178 6.94 5.99 34.67
C THR A 178 8.31 6.06 35.36
N LYS A 179 9.41 6.02 34.60
CA LYS A 179 10.77 6.14 35.15
C LYS A 179 11.06 7.57 35.62
N THR A 180 11.86 7.70 36.66
CA THR A 180 12.36 9.01 37.10
C THR A 180 13.22 9.66 36.00
N THR A 181 13.30 10.99 35.99
CA THR A 181 14.08 11.75 35.01
C THR A 181 15.52 11.29 34.91
N ASP A 182 16.16 10.98 36.03
CA ASP A 182 17.57 10.53 36.06
C ASP A 182 17.72 9.11 35.51
N ALA A 183 16.76 8.21 35.77
CA ALA A 183 16.73 6.87 35.21
C ALA A 183 16.48 6.89 33.70
N GLN A 184 15.66 7.83 33.20
CA GLN A 184 15.39 8.05 31.77
C GLN A 184 16.69 8.53 31.07
N LYS A 185 17.33 9.54 31.57
CA LYS A 185 18.60 10.07 31.03
C LYS A 185 19.72 9.02 31.03
N SER A 186 19.83 8.23 32.09
CA SER A 186 20.78 7.13 32.18
C SER A 186 20.50 6.01 31.18
N SER A 187 19.22 5.68 30.95
CA SER A 187 18.82 4.66 29.97
C SER A 187 19.15 5.11 28.55
N THR A 188 18.88 6.36 28.22
CA THR A 188 19.18 6.93 26.88
C THR A 188 20.69 6.95 26.62
N LYS A 189 21.49 7.38 27.59
CA LYS A 189 22.96 7.38 27.46
C LYS A 189 23.58 5.99 27.29
N LYS A 190 22.93 4.95 27.79
CA LYS A 190 23.38 3.55 27.61
C LYS A 190 22.96 2.93 26.30
N ALA A 191 21.97 3.51 25.64
CA ALA A 191 21.43 3.03 24.35
C ALA A 191 22.16 3.65 23.14
N ILE A 192 22.90 4.73 23.33
CA ILE A 192 23.75 5.39 22.34
C ILE A 192 25.21 4.94 22.56
#